data_d7271bfcea9ffaacd567afc0955abe45
#
_entry.id   d7271bfcea9ffaacd567afc0955abe45
#
_cell.length_a   1.000
_cell.length_b   1.000
_cell.length_c   1.000
_cell.angle_alpha   90.00
_cell.angle_beta   90.00
_cell.angle_gamma   90.00
#
_symmetry.space_group_name_H-M   'P 1'
#
loop_
_entity.id
_entity.type
_entity.pdbx_description
1 polymer ?
#
loop_
_entity_poly.entity_id
_entity_poly.type
_entity_poly.pdbx_seq_one_letter_code
_entity_poly.pdbx_strand_id
1 'polypeptide(L)'
;MNNLVKIVLNVIPRNLLTRLSFLLKPLIKIYLFGKKHVDPIDNSSFRKFLPYGYNKIRVNALSPSTFSLERHRLLWLYLKRETDFFSKKIKVLHFAPEAAFLEKFKKLKNISYSTIDLNSPLADIKADICNLPICSDSYDFILCNHVLEHIVDDEKAMKELYRVLKKGGTGIFQVPLNMSNKQTYEDFTITDPKERNKAFGQYDHVRVYGMDFFERLEKVGFKVEKCEYTLKLSDDEKIKYCLPKKEIIPVCVK
;
A
#
# COMPACT_ATOMS: atom_id res chain seq x y z
N MET A 1 -2.35 -9.76 24.66
CA MET A 1 -3.64 -9.88 23.93
C MET A 1 -4.39 -11.04 24.56
N ASN A 2 -5.57 -10.81 25.12
CA ASN A 2 -6.34 -11.82 25.83
C ASN A 2 -6.60 -13.04 24.92
N ASN A 3 -6.47 -14.25 25.49
CA ASN A 3 -6.71 -15.50 24.76
C ASN A 3 -8.08 -15.51 24.04
N LEU A 4 -9.07 -14.83 24.61
CA LEU A 4 -10.40 -14.66 24.00
C LEU A 4 -10.36 -13.97 22.65
N VAL A 5 -9.53 -12.93 22.49
CA VAL A 5 -9.39 -12.20 21.22
C VAL A 5 -8.74 -13.08 20.15
N LYS A 6 -7.75 -13.91 20.53
CA LYS A 6 -7.14 -14.86 19.60
C LYS A 6 -8.13 -15.92 19.12
N ILE A 7 -8.97 -16.44 20.02
CA ILE A 7 -10.00 -17.43 19.71
C ILE A 7 -11.02 -16.81 18.75
N VAL A 8 -11.50 -15.61 19.03
CA VAL A 8 -12.45 -14.87 18.17
C VAL A 8 -11.89 -14.62 16.77
N LEU A 9 -10.62 -14.21 16.67
CA LEU A 9 -9.97 -13.96 15.39
C LEU A 9 -9.72 -15.23 14.56
N ASN A 10 -9.59 -16.39 15.21
CA ASN A 10 -9.37 -17.67 14.52
C ASN A 10 -10.66 -18.38 14.13
N VAL A 11 -11.79 -18.09 14.81
CA VAL A 11 -13.08 -18.76 14.58
C VAL A 11 -13.97 -17.98 13.62
N ILE A 12 -13.88 -16.65 13.62
CA ILE A 12 -14.75 -15.80 12.79
C ILE A 12 -14.11 -15.60 11.41
N PRO A 13 -14.84 -15.91 10.29
CA PRO A 13 -14.37 -15.65 8.93
C PRO A 13 -14.01 -14.17 8.73
N ARG A 14 -12.89 -13.92 8.04
CA ARG A 14 -12.38 -12.55 7.78
C ARG A 14 -13.43 -11.60 7.21
N ASN A 15 -14.26 -12.07 6.29
CA ASN A 15 -15.33 -11.26 5.69
C ASN A 15 -16.33 -10.77 6.74
N LEU A 16 -16.64 -11.60 7.74
CA LEU A 16 -17.53 -11.23 8.83
C LEU A 16 -16.86 -10.26 9.79
N LEU A 17 -15.59 -10.49 10.14
CA LEU A 17 -14.80 -9.56 10.95
C LEU A 17 -14.68 -8.18 10.30
N THR A 18 -14.46 -8.14 8.99
CA THR A 18 -14.41 -6.90 8.23
C THR A 18 -15.76 -6.17 8.27
N ARG A 19 -16.89 -6.87 8.02
CA ARG A 19 -18.24 -6.28 8.12
C ARG A 19 -18.53 -5.76 9.53
N LEU A 20 -18.22 -6.54 10.56
CA LEU A 20 -18.39 -6.14 11.96
C LEU A 20 -17.52 -4.93 12.30
N SER A 21 -16.28 -4.85 11.81
CA SER A 21 -15.42 -3.70 12.04
C SER A 21 -15.99 -2.41 11.43
N PHE A 22 -16.61 -2.49 10.24
CA PHE A 22 -17.32 -1.35 9.65
C PHE A 22 -18.55 -0.91 10.47
N LEU A 23 -19.34 -1.86 10.97
CA LEU A 23 -20.50 -1.56 11.82
C LEU A 23 -20.08 -0.96 13.18
N LEU A 24 -19.01 -1.47 13.77
CA LEU A 24 -18.50 -0.99 15.06
C LEU A 24 -17.65 0.29 14.94
N LYS A 25 -17.31 0.70 13.73
CA LYS A 25 -16.46 1.87 13.46
C LYS A 25 -16.91 3.15 14.19
N PRO A 26 -18.20 3.55 14.22
CA PRO A 26 -18.63 4.74 14.97
C PRO A 26 -18.33 4.63 16.47
N LEU A 27 -18.61 3.48 17.07
CA LEU A 27 -18.36 3.23 18.49
C LEU A 27 -16.86 3.24 18.82
N ILE A 28 -16.04 2.63 17.95
CA ILE A 28 -14.58 2.64 18.08
C ILE A 28 -14.04 4.07 17.99
N LYS A 29 -14.55 4.89 17.06
CA LYS A 29 -14.17 6.30 16.92
C LYS A 29 -14.48 7.11 18.18
N ILE A 30 -15.66 6.94 18.75
CA ILE A 30 -16.06 7.61 20.00
C ILE A 30 -15.18 7.14 21.16
N TYR A 31 -15.02 5.83 21.33
CA TYR A 31 -14.20 5.26 22.41
C TYR A 31 -12.73 5.68 22.34
N LEU A 32 -12.16 5.81 21.15
CA LEU A 32 -10.76 6.18 20.94
C LEU A 32 -10.57 7.69 20.72
N PHE A 33 -11.62 8.49 20.77
CA PHE A 33 -11.52 9.93 20.60
C PHE A 33 -10.43 10.56 21.50
N GLY A 34 -9.70 11.52 20.96
CA GLY A 34 -8.63 12.23 21.64
C GLY A 34 -7.77 13.03 20.67
N LYS A 35 -6.76 13.74 21.16
CA LYS A 35 -5.96 14.69 20.36
C LYS A 35 -4.50 14.27 20.14
N LYS A 36 -4.13 13.06 20.58
CA LYS A 36 -2.71 12.64 20.56
C LYS A 36 -2.22 12.26 19.16
N HIS A 37 -3.04 11.53 18.42
CA HIS A 37 -2.70 11.07 17.08
C HIS A 37 -3.74 11.54 16.07
N VAL A 38 -3.30 11.84 14.86
CA VAL A 38 -4.14 12.36 13.77
C VAL A 38 -3.99 11.47 12.55
N ASP A 39 -5.11 11.09 11.94
CA ASP A 39 -5.07 10.48 10.62
C ASP A 39 -5.03 11.58 9.54
N PRO A 40 -3.94 11.73 8.79
CA PRO A 40 -3.81 12.82 7.81
C PRO A 40 -4.75 12.69 6.61
N ILE A 41 -5.38 11.51 6.40
CA ILE A 41 -6.27 11.23 5.27
C ILE A 41 -7.64 11.89 5.47
N ASP A 42 -8.16 11.90 6.72
CA ASP A 42 -9.47 12.48 7.03
C ASP A 42 -9.44 13.53 8.17
N ASN A 43 -8.25 13.80 8.72
CA ASN A 43 -7.99 14.69 9.85
C ASN A 43 -8.69 14.29 11.16
N SER A 44 -9.17 13.05 11.28
CA SER A 44 -9.72 12.52 12.53
C SER A 44 -8.63 12.33 13.58
N SER A 45 -8.96 12.66 14.85
CA SER A 45 -7.99 12.63 15.96
C SER A 45 -8.40 11.60 17.00
N PHE A 46 -7.39 10.90 17.57
CA PHE A 46 -7.55 9.80 18.50
C PHE A 46 -6.50 9.83 19.61
N ARG A 47 -6.85 9.27 20.80
CA ARG A 47 -5.89 9.06 21.89
C ARG A 47 -4.89 7.95 21.59
N LYS A 48 -5.28 6.97 20.75
CA LYS A 48 -4.42 5.89 20.22
C LYS A 48 -5.05 5.33 18.95
N PHE A 49 -4.21 4.73 18.10
CA PHE A 49 -4.68 3.92 16.97
C PHE A 49 -4.77 2.44 17.38
N LEU A 50 -5.43 1.64 16.57
CA LEU A 50 -5.60 0.21 16.79
C LEU A 50 -4.28 -0.53 16.50
N PRO A 51 -4.00 -1.64 17.21
CA PRO A 51 -2.89 -2.51 16.86
C PRO A 51 -3.18 -3.27 15.56
N TYR A 52 -2.13 -3.60 14.80
CA TYR A 52 -2.25 -4.38 13.58
C TYR A 52 -0.99 -5.22 13.33
N GLY A 53 -1.17 -6.40 12.72
CA GLY A 53 -0.09 -7.28 12.25
C GLY A 53 -0.40 -8.75 12.50
N TYR A 54 0.21 -9.63 11.70
CA TYR A 54 0.08 -11.08 11.83
C TYR A 54 1.16 -11.67 12.74
N ASN A 55 2.39 -11.70 12.23
CA ASN A 55 3.52 -12.29 12.94
C ASN A 55 4.05 -11.35 14.04
N LYS A 56 4.02 -10.07 13.77
CA LYS A 56 4.43 -9.00 14.70
C LYS A 56 3.35 -7.94 14.81
N ILE A 57 2.74 -7.85 15.98
CA ILE A 57 1.74 -6.82 16.27
C ILE A 57 2.44 -5.47 16.46
N ARG A 58 2.05 -4.49 15.67
CA ARG A 58 2.49 -3.10 15.79
C ARG A 58 1.43 -2.29 16.52
N VAL A 59 1.85 -1.52 17.50
CA VAL A 59 0.99 -0.62 18.27
C VAL A 59 0.75 0.66 17.47
N ASN A 60 -0.45 1.23 17.55
CA ASN A 60 -0.85 2.44 16.83
C ASN A 60 -0.73 2.33 15.29
N ALA A 61 -0.89 1.12 14.75
CA ALA A 61 -0.70 0.87 13.32
C ALA A 61 -1.93 1.21 12.46
N LEU A 62 -3.12 0.83 12.91
CA LEU A 62 -4.36 0.93 12.13
C LEU A 62 -5.22 2.11 12.61
N SER A 63 -5.51 3.05 11.72
CA SER A 63 -6.40 4.17 12.02
C SER A 63 -7.83 3.71 12.32
N PRO A 64 -8.47 4.20 13.40
CA PRO A 64 -9.87 3.88 13.69
C PRO A 64 -10.87 4.48 12.70
N SER A 65 -10.48 5.49 11.91
CA SER A 65 -11.38 6.20 10.99
C SER A 65 -11.28 5.69 9.56
N THR A 66 -10.08 5.63 9.00
CA THR A 66 -9.87 5.27 7.59
C THR A 66 -9.44 3.82 7.40
N PHE A 67 -9.06 3.13 8.48
CA PHE A 67 -8.35 1.85 8.46
C PHE A 67 -7.02 1.92 7.70
N SER A 68 -6.43 3.12 7.60
CA SER A 68 -5.10 3.30 7.05
C SER A 68 -4.04 2.69 7.96
N LEU A 69 -3.03 2.08 7.35
CA LEU A 69 -1.80 1.66 8.01
C LEU A 69 -0.76 2.78 7.94
N GLU A 70 0.35 2.60 8.65
CA GLU A 70 1.45 3.56 8.74
C GLU A 70 1.95 4.01 7.36
N ARG A 71 2.16 3.05 6.43
CA ARG A 71 2.59 3.30 5.05
C ARG A 71 1.58 4.11 4.23
N HIS A 72 0.27 3.87 4.44
CA HIS A 72 -0.78 4.62 3.73
C HIS A 72 -0.77 6.10 4.15
N ARG A 73 -0.59 6.38 5.45
CA ARG A 73 -0.51 7.76 5.96
C ARG A 73 0.76 8.46 5.49
N LEU A 74 1.88 7.72 5.44
CA LEU A 74 3.13 8.26 4.89
C LEU A 74 2.97 8.61 3.40
N LEU A 75 2.43 7.68 2.61
CA LEU A 75 2.18 7.91 1.18
C LEU A 75 1.22 9.10 0.95
N TRP A 76 0.15 9.20 1.74
CA TRP A 76 -0.77 10.34 1.66
C TRP A 76 -0.08 11.68 1.91
N LEU A 77 0.77 11.75 2.94
CA LEU A 77 1.54 12.97 3.24
C LEU A 77 2.53 13.29 2.14
N TYR A 78 3.21 12.29 1.59
CA TYR A 78 4.11 12.44 0.46
C TYR A 78 3.36 12.99 -0.77
N LEU A 79 2.28 12.34 -1.18
CA LEU A 79 1.47 12.80 -2.32
C LEU A 79 0.98 14.25 -2.14
N LYS A 80 0.60 14.62 -0.91
CA LYS A 80 0.06 15.94 -0.60
C LYS A 80 1.11 17.04 -0.56
N ARG A 81 2.33 16.74 -0.14
CA ARG A 81 3.35 17.75 0.17
C ARG A 81 4.47 17.83 -0.85
N GLU A 82 4.77 16.70 -1.51
CA GLU A 82 5.93 16.56 -2.39
C GLU A 82 5.54 16.41 -3.86
N THR A 83 4.25 16.30 -4.17
CA THR A 83 3.76 16.10 -5.55
C THR A 83 2.57 17.00 -5.88
N ASP A 84 2.30 17.12 -7.17
CA ASP A 84 1.11 17.82 -7.69
C ASP A 84 -0.14 16.93 -7.78
N PHE A 85 -0.15 15.76 -7.12
CA PHE A 85 -1.22 14.76 -7.21
C PHE A 85 -2.63 15.34 -6.93
N PHE A 86 -2.73 16.24 -5.97
CA PHE A 86 -4.01 16.85 -5.56
C PHE A 86 -4.36 18.16 -6.29
N SER A 87 -3.47 18.71 -7.12
CA SER A 87 -3.65 20.00 -7.78
C SER A 87 -3.74 19.92 -9.30
N LYS A 88 -2.91 19.08 -9.93
CA LYS A 88 -2.90 18.92 -11.39
C LYS A 88 -4.03 18.02 -11.88
N LYS A 89 -4.52 18.27 -13.09
CA LYS A 89 -5.44 17.36 -13.81
C LYS A 89 -4.62 16.18 -14.35
N ILE A 90 -4.80 14.99 -13.79
CA ILE A 90 -4.06 13.77 -14.14
C ILE A 90 -4.98 12.56 -14.24
N LYS A 91 -4.58 11.59 -15.08
CA LYS A 91 -5.18 10.26 -15.13
C LYS A 91 -4.40 9.33 -14.20
N VAL A 92 -5.08 8.72 -13.23
CA VAL A 92 -4.49 7.86 -12.22
C VAL A 92 -4.98 6.43 -12.39
N LEU A 93 -4.06 5.46 -12.44
CA LEU A 93 -4.34 4.04 -12.36
C LEU A 93 -3.87 3.49 -11.02
N HIS A 94 -4.76 2.83 -10.29
CA HIS A 94 -4.47 2.29 -8.96
C HIS A 94 -4.70 0.79 -8.92
N PHE A 95 -3.61 0.03 -8.78
CA PHE A 95 -3.65 -1.43 -8.67
C PHE A 95 -4.01 -1.85 -7.24
N ALA A 96 -4.87 -2.88 -7.11
CA ALA A 96 -5.32 -3.42 -5.84
C ALA A 96 -5.68 -2.31 -4.82
N PRO A 97 -6.63 -1.41 -5.15
CA PRO A 97 -6.80 -0.13 -4.46
C PRO A 97 -7.08 -0.31 -2.98
N GLU A 98 -6.25 0.33 -2.16
CA GLU A 98 -6.40 0.30 -0.71
C GLU A 98 -7.66 1.07 -0.27
N ALA A 99 -8.44 0.44 0.62
CA ALA A 99 -9.70 1.01 1.13
C ALA A 99 -9.51 2.41 1.76
N ALA A 100 -8.32 2.70 2.31
CA ALA A 100 -7.98 3.98 2.89
C ALA A 100 -8.00 5.13 1.88
N PHE A 101 -7.71 4.85 0.60
CA PHE A 101 -7.61 5.83 -0.48
C PHE A 101 -8.81 5.82 -1.42
N LEU A 102 -9.39 4.65 -1.68
CA LEU A 102 -10.40 4.43 -2.73
C LEU A 102 -11.49 5.51 -2.75
N GLU A 103 -12.20 5.66 -1.62
CA GLU A 103 -13.29 6.63 -1.52
C GLU A 103 -12.82 8.09 -1.54
N LYS A 104 -11.59 8.35 -1.14
CA LYS A 104 -11.01 9.69 -1.16
C LYS A 104 -10.64 10.10 -2.58
N PHE A 105 -9.94 9.21 -3.29
CA PHE A 105 -9.50 9.49 -4.66
C PHE A 105 -10.68 9.58 -5.64
N LYS A 106 -11.71 8.73 -5.49
CA LYS A 106 -12.94 8.82 -6.29
C LYS A 106 -13.64 10.18 -6.19
N LYS A 107 -13.46 10.92 -5.10
CA LYS A 107 -14.08 12.23 -4.86
C LYS A 107 -13.26 13.42 -5.36
N LEU A 108 -12.02 13.19 -5.79
CA LEU A 108 -11.16 14.26 -6.28
C LEU A 108 -11.57 14.67 -7.69
N LYS A 109 -11.84 15.97 -7.89
CA LYS A 109 -12.28 16.52 -9.19
C LYS A 109 -11.14 16.72 -10.19
N ASN A 110 -9.91 16.74 -9.71
CA ASN A 110 -8.73 16.96 -10.53
C ASN A 110 -8.15 15.67 -11.13
N ILE A 111 -8.58 14.50 -10.67
CA ILE A 111 -8.07 13.23 -11.21
C ILE A 111 -9.15 12.45 -11.96
N SER A 112 -8.77 11.85 -13.08
CA SER A 112 -9.52 10.77 -13.72
C SER A 112 -9.00 9.46 -13.13
N TYR A 113 -9.73 8.91 -12.15
CA TYR A 113 -9.30 7.80 -11.33
C TYR A 113 -9.87 6.48 -11.85
N SER A 114 -9.00 5.52 -12.13
CA SER A 114 -9.34 4.16 -12.51
C SER A 114 -8.68 3.18 -11.56
N THR A 115 -9.38 2.12 -11.22
CA THR A 115 -8.87 1.04 -10.37
C THR A 115 -8.77 -0.26 -11.14
N ILE A 116 -7.78 -1.07 -10.81
CA ILE A 116 -7.55 -2.35 -11.46
C ILE A 116 -7.14 -3.42 -10.45
N ASP A 117 -7.69 -4.61 -10.59
CA ASP A 117 -7.38 -5.77 -9.76
C ASP A 117 -7.73 -7.06 -10.52
N LEU A 118 -7.05 -8.15 -10.20
CA LEU A 118 -7.32 -9.45 -10.83
C LEU A 118 -8.68 -10.02 -10.41
N ASN A 119 -9.03 -9.91 -9.13
CA ASN A 119 -10.15 -10.62 -8.50
C ASN A 119 -11.14 -9.71 -7.78
N SER A 120 -10.75 -8.51 -7.37
CA SER A 120 -11.61 -7.62 -6.58
C SER A 120 -12.84 -7.17 -7.38
N PRO A 121 -14.06 -7.34 -6.83
CA PRO A 121 -15.27 -6.83 -7.46
C PRO A 121 -15.39 -5.29 -7.35
N LEU A 122 -14.50 -4.64 -6.60
CA LEU A 122 -14.50 -3.19 -6.38
C LEU A 122 -13.65 -2.44 -7.41
N ALA A 123 -12.88 -3.16 -8.23
CA ALA A 123 -12.05 -2.58 -9.28
C ALA A 123 -12.88 -2.27 -10.53
N ASP A 124 -12.57 -1.13 -11.18
CA ASP A 124 -13.23 -0.72 -12.42
C ASP A 124 -12.78 -1.60 -13.60
N ILE A 125 -11.53 -2.09 -13.56
CA ILE A 125 -10.93 -2.96 -14.57
C ILE A 125 -10.51 -4.26 -13.90
N LYS A 126 -10.94 -5.38 -14.47
CA LYS A 126 -10.50 -6.71 -14.03
C LYS A 126 -9.47 -7.25 -15.02
N ALA A 127 -8.21 -7.31 -14.62
CA ALA A 127 -7.13 -7.77 -15.49
C ALA A 127 -5.91 -8.26 -14.71
N ASP A 128 -5.10 -9.10 -15.38
CA ASP A 128 -3.77 -9.50 -14.92
C ASP A 128 -2.78 -8.36 -15.19
N ILE A 129 -1.99 -8.02 -14.17
CA ILE A 129 -0.93 -7.00 -14.27
C ILE A 129 0.13 -7.36 -15.32
N CYS A 130 0.31 -8.64 -15.62
CA CYS A 130 1.23 -9.10 -16.66
C CYS A 130 0.68 -8.99 -18.09
N ASN A 131 -0.60 -8.61 -18.25
CA ASN A 131 -1.24 -8.45 -19.57
C ASN A 131 -2.41 -7.46 -19.48
N LEU A 132 -2.08 -6.16 -19.48
CA LEU A 132 -3.06 -5.10 -19.26
C LEU A 132 -3.82 -4.77 -20.56
N PRO A 133 -5.17 -4.79 -20.55
CA PRO A 133 -5.99 -4.37 -21.68
C PRO A 133 -6.07 -2.83 -21.79
N ILE A 134 -4.92 -2.19 -21.70
CA ILE A 134 -4.76 -0.73 -21.64
C ILE A 134 -3.73 -0.33 -22.68
N CYS A 135 -4.01 0.73 -23.45
CA CYS A 135 -3.06 1.27 -24.43
C CYS A 135 -1.79 1.82 -23.75
N SER A 136 -0.69 1.80 -24.48
CA SER A 136 0.55 2.45 -24.00
C SER A 136 0.33 3.94 -23.74
N ASP A 137 1.13 4.51 -22.83
CA ASP A 137 1.15 5.94 -22.54
C ASP A 137 -0.24 6.53 -22.18
N SER A 138 -1.04 5.79 -21.40
CA SER A 138 -2.42 6.14 -21.06
C SER A 138 -2.59 6.91 -19.76
N TYR A 139 -1.71 6.70 -18.78
CA TYR A 139 -1.85 7.26 -17.43
C TYR A 139 -0.70 8.19 -17.07
N ASP A 140 -1.03 9.27 -16.37
CA ASP A 140 -0.03 10.23 -15.87
C ASP A 140 0.58 9.78 -14.55
N PHE A 141 -0.19 8.99 -13.77
CA PHE A 141 0.21 8.51 -12.45
C PHE A 141 -0.24 7.07 -12.22
N ILE A 142 0.65 6.22 -11.68
CA ILE A 142 0.32 4.83 -11.31
C ILE A 142 0.65 4.60 -9.84
N LEU A 143 -0.31 3.99 -9.12
CA LEU A 143 -0.11 3.44 -7.78
C LEU A 143 -0.21 1.91 -7.87
N CYS A 144 0.86 1.21 -7.50
CA CYS A 144 0.92 -0.25 -7.45
C CYS A 144 1.65 -0.67 -6.16
N ASN A 145 0.89 -0.72 -5.07
CA ASN A 145 1.44 -0.93 -3.74
C ASN A 145 1.09 -2.31 -3.23
N HIS A 146 2.09 -3.06 -2.78
CA HIS A 146 1.92 -4.41 -2.24
C HIS A 146 1.20 -5.37 -3.22
N VAL A 147 1.65 -5.37 -4.46
CA VAL A 147 1.17 -6.24 -5.54
C VAL A 147 2.30 -7.09 -6.12
N LEU A 148 3.45 -6.49 -6.40
CA LEU A 148 4.53 -7.17 -7.14
C LEU A 148 5.12 -8.37 -6.39
N GLU A 149 5.08 -8.39 -5.06
CA GLU A 149 5.51 -9.53 -4.25
C GLU A 149 4.65 -10.79 -4.43
N HIS A 150 3.46 -10.65 -5.01
CA HIS A 150 2.55 -11.76 -5.32
C HIS A 150 2.70 -12.28 -6.75
N ILE A 151 3.39 -11.55 -7.63
CA ILE A 151 3.45 -11.82 -9.07
C ILE A 151 4.69 -12.66 -9.39
N VAL A 152 4.50 -13.83 -9.98
CA VAL A 152 5.61 -14.74 -10.34
C VAL A 152 6.55 -14.09 -11.36
N ASP A 153 6.02 -13.50 -12.43
CA ASP A 153 6.77 -12.77 -13.45
C ASP A 153 6.69 -11.25 -13.19
N ASP A 154 7.44 -10.79 -12.18
CA ASP A 154 7.45 -9.37 -11.80
C ASP A 154 8.09 -8.48 -12.87
N GLU A 155 9.03 -9.00 -13.66
CA GLU A 155 9.63 -8.25 -14.76
C GLU A 155 8.58 -7.92 -15.83
N LYS A 156 7.73 -8.87 -16.19
CA LYS A 156 6.64 -8.67 -17.14
C LYS A 156 5.62 -7.66 -16.59
N ALA A 157 5.26 -7.77 -15.32
CA ALA A 157 4.40 -6.80 -14.66
C ALA A 157 4.99 -5.39 -14.68
N MET A 158 6.28 -5.24 -14.33
CA MET A 158 6.98 -3.96 -14.38
C MET A 158 7.04 -3.37 -15.80
N LYS A 159 7.23 -4.21 -16.84
CA LYS A 159 7.18 -3.80 -18.25
C LYS A 159 5.79 -3.28 -18.65
N GLU A 160 4.72 -3.91 -18.18
CA GLU A 160 3.36 -3.44 -18.41
C GLU A 160 3.08 -2.11 -17.69
N LEU A 161 3.52 -1.97 -16.43
CA LEU A 161 3.46 -0.69 -15.70
C LEU A 161 4.20 0.42 -16.46
N TYR A 162 5.39 0.13 -16.96
CA TYR A 162 6.17 1.06 -17.78
C TYR A 162 5.43 1.40 -19.07
N ARG A 163 4.89 0.41 -19.77
CA ARG A 163 4.18 0.59 -21.04
C ARG A 163 2.99 1.52 -20.92
N VAL A 164 2.15 1.32 -19.89
CA VAL A 164 0.90 2.09 -19.73
C VAL A 164 1.10 3.47 -19.10
N LEU A 165 2.26 3.71 -18.45
CA LEU A 165 2.64 5.02 -17.95
C LEU A 165 3.08 5.92 -19.09
N LYS A 166 2.64 7.18 -19.12
CA LYS A 166 3.07 8.19 -20.09
C LYS A 166 4.52 8.56 -19.88
N LYS A 167 5.17 9.06 -20.94
CA LYS A 167 6.49 9.71 -20.84
C LYS A 167 6.41 10.89 -19.87
N GLY A 168 7.34 10.96 -18.91
CA GLY A 168 7.31 11.93 -17.82
C GLY A 168 6.25 11.65 -16.74
N GLY A 169 5.47 10.57 -16.86
CA GLY A 169 4.54 10.12 -15.85
C GLY A 169 5.25 9.51 -14.63
N THR A 170 4.56 9.47 -13.50
CA THR A 170 5.10 9.00 -12.22
C THR A 170 4.41 7.72 -11.77
N GLY A 171 5.18 6.71 -11.38
CA GLY A 171 4.72 5.50 -10.71
C GLY A 171 5.23 5.43 -9.27
N ILE A 172 4.39 4.98 -8.34
CA ILE A 172 4.81 4.61 -6.98
C ILE A 172 4.52 3.14 -6.79
N PHE A 173 5.58 2.35 -6.53
CA PHE A 173 5.53 0.89 -6.50
C PHE A 173 6.09 0.37 -5.18
N GLN A 174 5.31 0.52 -4.10
CA GLN A 174 5.72 0.05 -2.78
C GLN A 174 5.60 -1.47 -2.67
N VAL A 175 6.60 -2.08 -2.06
CA VAL A 175 6.67 -3.51 -1.73
C VAL A 175 7.20 -3.69 -0.30
N PRO A 176 6.95 -4.83 0.36
CA PRO A 176 7.63 -5.18 1.59
C PRO A 176 9.14 -5.36 1.32
N LEU A 177 9.91 -4.30 1.56
CA LEU A 177 11.34 -4.27 1.27
C LEU A 177 12.15 -4.71 2.48
N ASN A 178 12.99 -5.73 2.33
CA ASN A 178 14.01 -6.07 3.32
C ASN A 178 15.29 -5.27 3.05
N MET A 179 15.40 -4.12 3.71
CA MET A 179 16.55 -3.22 3.54
C MET A 179 17.89 -3.81 3.98
N SER A 180 17.90 -4.90 4.73
CA SER A 180 19.13 -5.60 5.14
C SER A 180 19.66 -6.55 4.06
N ASN A 181 18.82 -6.95 3.12
CA ASN A 181 19.18 -7.85 2.03
C ASN A 181 19.55 -7.07 0.78
N LYS A 182 20.72 -7.34 0.20
CA LYS A 182 21.13 -6.76 -1.07
C LYS A 182 20.33 -7.34 -2.24
N GLN A 183 20.03 -8.64 -2.18
CA GLN A 183 19.34 -9.39 -3.23
C GLN A 183 17.95 -9.83 -2.77
N THR A 184 17.03 -9.84 -3.71
CA THR A 184 15.69 -10.41 -3.53
C THR A 184 15.80 -11.92 -3.29
N TYR A 185 15.11 -12.41 -2.28
CA TYR A 185 14.94 -13.83 -2.06
C TYR A 185 13.64 -14.29 -2.71
N GLU A 186 13.75 -15.23 -3.65
CA GLU A 186 12.60 -15.85 -4.33
C GLU A 186 12.86 -17.35 -4.55
N ASP A 187 11.82 -18.15 -4.33
CA ASP A 187 11.84 -19.59 -4.55
C ASP A 187 10.45 -20.07 -5.01
N PHE A 188 10.32 -20.32 -6.31
CA PHE A 188 9.05 -20.71 -6.92
C PHE A 188 8.69 -22.17 -6.71
N THR A 189 9.58 -22.98 -6.10
CA THR A 189 9.29 -24.37 -5.70
C THR A 189 8.42 -24.41 -4.44
N ILE A 190 8.44 -23.35 -3.63
CA ILE A 190 7.63 -23.21 -2.44
C ILE A 190 6.19 -22.84 -2.85
N THR A 191 5.30 -23.82 -2.88
CA THR A 191 3.89 -23.64 -3.28
C THR A 191 2.92 -23.72 -2.11
N ASP A 192 3.28 -24.43 -1.04
CA ASP A 192 2.43 -24.54 0.15
C ASP A 192 2.27 -23.20 0.88
N PRO A 193 1.02 -22.78 1.20
CA PRO A 193 0.77 -21.50 1.86
C PRO A 193 1.45 -21.32 3.22
N LYS A 194 1.64 -22.40 3.99
CA LYS A 194 2.30 -22.31 5.31
C LYS A 194 3.81 -22.15 5.13
N GLU A 195 4.39 -22.84 4.16
CA GLU A 195 5.81 -22.68 3.83
C GLU A 195 6.09 -21.30 3.24
N ARG A 196 5.22 -20.77 2.37
CA ARG A 196 5.31 -19.36 1.89
C ARG A 196 5.26 -18.36 3.04
N ASN A 197 4.37 -18.57 4.01
CA ASN A 197 4.30 -17.69 5.18
C ASN A 197 5.59 -17.71 6.00
N LYS A 198 6.28 -18.84 6.08
CA LYS A 198 7.60 -18.95 6.77
C LYS A 198 8.71 -18.29 5.96
N ALA A 199 8.76 -18.57 4.64
CA ALA A 199 9.82 -18.10 3.75
C ALA A 199 9.69 -16.61 3.40
N PHE A 200 8.47 -16.14 3.11
CA PHE A 200 8.20 -14.81 2.55
C PHE A 200 7.37 -13.91 3.47
N GLY A 201 6.96 -14.39 4.65
CA GLY A 201 6.21 -13.61 5.64
C GLY A 201 4.69 -13.55 5.41
N GLN A 202 4.17 -14.04 4.27
CA GLN A 202 2.74 -14.14 3.97
C GLN A 202 2.46 -15.36 3.06
N TYR A 203 1.27 -15.94 3.18
CA TYR A 203 0.88 -17.21 2.56
C TYR A 203 0.79 -17.16 1.02
N ASP A 204 0.66 -15.99 0.42
CA ASP A 204 0.50 -15.73 -1.00
C ASP A 204 1.65 -14.91 -1.62
N HIS A 205 2.67 -14.56 -0.82
CA HIS A 205 3.91 -14.01 -1.36
C HIS A 205 4.72 -15.09 -2.08
N VAL A 206 5.47 -14.69 -3.10
CA VAL A 206 6.39 -15.56 -3.86
C VAL A 206 7.84 -15.10 -3.73
N ARG A 207 8.06 -13.96 -3.09
CA ARG A 207 9.39 -13.37 -2.82
C ARG A 207 9.41 -12.42 -1.65
N VAL A 208 10.63 -12.12 -1.19
CA VAL A 208 10.95 -11.00 -0.30
C VAL A 208 11.94 -10.12 -1.05
N TYR A 209 11.54 -8.92 -1.43
CA TYR A 209 12.41 -7.98 -2.14
C TYR A 209 13.56 -7.50 -1.26
N GLY A 210 14.77 -7.53 -1.84
CA GLY A 210 15.98 -6.88 -1.35
C GLY A 210 16.16 -5.49 -1.97
N MET A 211 17.34 -4.92 -1.77
CA MET A 211 17.68 -3.59 -2.31
C MET A 211 17.86 -3.57 -3.83
N ASP A 212 18.00 -4.74 -4.47
CA ASP A 212 18.00 -4.92 -5.92
C ASP A 212 16.64 -4.67 -6.59
N PHE A 213 15.57 -4.51 -5.80
CA PHE A 213 14.25 -4.13 -6.31
C PHE A 213 14.30 -2.86 -7.18
N PHE A 214 15.08 -1.89 -6.76
CA PHE A 214 15.24 -0.64 -7.52
C PHE A 214 15.95 -0.87 -8.86
N GLU A 215 16.97 -1.73 -8.88
CA GLU A 215 17.67 -2.12 -10.11
C GLU A 215 16.77 -2.90 -11.08
N ARG A 216 15.84 -3.71 -10.55
CA ARG A 216 14.83 -4.41 -11.37
C ARG A 216 13.93 -3.40 -12.10
N LEU A 217 13.50 -2.34 -11.42
CA LEU A 217 12.71 -1.26 -12.01
C LEU A 217 13.52 -0.46 -13.06
N GLU A 218 14.78 -0.15 -12.75
CA GLU A 218 15.68 0.55 -13.67
C GLU A 218 15.95 -0.25 -14.95
N LYS A 219 16.12 -1.57 -14.86
CA LYS A 219 16.29 -2.47 -16.02
C LYS A 219 15.10 -2.43 -16.99
N VAL A 220 13.92 -2.16 -16.51
CA VAL A 220 12.70 -2.01 -17.35
C VAL A 220 12.66 -0.65 -18.05
N GLY A 221 13.43 0.34 -17.59
CA GLY A 221 13.54 1.66 -18.18
C GLY A 221 13.10 2.81 -17.30
N PHE A 222 12.63 2.57 -16.08
CA PHE A 222 12.28 3.64 -15.14
C PHE A 222 13.52 4.36 -14.64
N LYS A 223 13.43 5.67 -14.49
CA LYS A 223 14.32 6.43 -13.61
C LYS A 223 13.76 6.31 -12.19
N VAL A 224 14.53 5.72 -11.28
CA VAL A 224 14.05 5.37 -9.93
C VAL A 224 14.68 6.26 -8.87
N GLU A 225 13.85 6.90 -8.05
CA GLU A 225 14.25 7.61 -6.84
C GLU A 225 13.86 6.78 -5.61
N LYS A 226 14.84 6.53 -4.74
CA LYS A 226 14.66 5.90 -3.42
C LYS A 226 14.27 6.99 -2.41
N CYS A 227 13.01 7.41 -2.42
CA CYS A 227 12.57 8.53 -1.59
C CYS A 227 12.44 8.13 -0.12
N GLU A 228 13.37 8.55 0.71
CA GLU A 228 13.33 8.39 2.17
C GLU A 228 12.56 9.54 2.84
N TYR A 229 11.28 9.71 2.46
CA TYR A 229 10.46 10.82 2.93
C TYR A 229 10.33 10.91 4.46
N THR A 230 10.44 9.78 5.16
CA THR A 230 10.47 9.75 6.63
C THR A 230 11.59 10.59 7.24
N LEU A 231 12.71 10.81 6.54
CA LEU A 231 13.83 11.64 7.01
C LEU A 231 13.52 13.14 6.97
N LYS A 232 12.56 13.56 6.13
CA LYS A 232 12.11 14.95 6.05
C LYS A 232 11.11 15.33 7.15
N LEU A 233 10.61 14.35 7.90
CA LEU A 233 9.58 14.55 8.91
C LEU A 233 10.19 14.62 10.31
N SER A 234 9.70 15.55 11.13
CA SER A 234 10.07 15.60 12.54
C SER A 234 9.58 14.38 13.33
N ASP A 235 10.20 14.09 14.46
CA ASP A 235 9.75 12.99 15.31
C ASP A 235 8.34 13.25 15.87
N ASP A 236 7.99 14.50 16.13
CA ASP A 236 6.63 14.88 16.54
C ASP A 236 5.60 14.57 15.45
N GLU A 237 5.92 14.82 14.16
CA GLU A 237 5.04 14.45 13.05
C GLU A 237 4.91 12.93 12.91
N LYS A 238 6.00 12.18 13.06
CA LYS A 238 5.97 10.70 13.02
C LYS A 238 5.10 10.13 14.14
N ILE A 239 5.19 10.70 15.34
CA ILE A 239 4.34 10.33 16.50
C ILE A 239 2.90 10.75 16.26
N LYS A 240 2.67 11.99 15.84
CA LYS A 240 1.34 12.55 15.57
C LYS A 240 0.56 11.74 14.55
N TYR A 241 1.18 11.38 13.43
CA TYR A 241 0.55 10.64 12.35
C TYR A 241 0.75 9.12 12.44
N CYS A 242 1.40 8.62 13.50
CA CYS A 242 1.73 7.20 13.68
C CYS A 242 2.38 6.63 12.41
N LEU A 243 3.49 7.21 11.98
CA LEU A 243 4.20 6.83 10.76
C LEU A 243 5.24 5.74 11.02
N PRO A 244 5.70 5.03 9.98
CA PRO A 244 6.82 4.10 10.12
C PRO A 244 8.10 4.86 10.46
N LYS A 245 9.01 4.20 11.19
CA LYS A 245 10.32 4.79 11.52
C LYS A 245 11.20 4.97 10.29
N LYS A 246 11.18 3.96 9.42
CA LYS A 246 11.89 3.93 8.14
C LYS A 246 10.98 3.30 7.10
N GLU A 247 10.86 3.95 5.98
CA GLU A 247 10.13 3.47 4.81
C GLU A 247 10.70 4.17 3.59
N ILE A 248 10.97 3.42 2.54
CA ILE A 248 11.38 3.99 1.26
C ILE A 248 10.15 3.98 0.34
N ILE A 249 9.85 5.12 -0.25
CA ILE A 249 8.84 5.23 -1.31
C ILE A 249 9.57 5.13 -2.65
N PRO A 250 9.42 4.03 -3.40
CA PRO A 250 9.97 3.92 -4.75
C PRO A 250 9.20 4.84 -5.69
N VAL A 251 9.83 5.92 -6.12
CA VAL A 251 9.27 6.88 -7.08
C VAL A 251 9.91 6.63 -8.43
N CYS A 252 9.11 6.22 -9.41
CA CYS A 252 9.54 5.79 -10.73
C CYS A 252 9.02 6.76 -11.78
N VAL A 253 9.90 7.28 -12.64
CA VAL A 253 9.54 8.17 -13.76
C VAL A 253 9.87 7.45 -15.07
N LYS A 254 8.92 7.49 -16.03
CA LYS A 254 9.14 6.99 -17.40
C LYS A 254 9.84 8.01 -18.27
#